data_e04cb5c5b3cc692c0b70c3bfd0a3be5b
#
_entry.id   e04cb5c5b3cc692c0b70c3bfd0a3be5b
#
_cell.length_a   1.000
_cell.length_b   1.000
_cell.length_c   1.000
_cell.angle_alpha   90.00
_cell.angle_beta   90.00
_cell.angle_gamma   90.00
#
_symmetry.space_group_name_H-M   'P 1'
#
loop_
_entity.id
_entity.type
_entity.pdbx_description
1 polymer ?
#
loop_
_entity_poly.entity_id
_entity_poly.type
_entity_poly.pdbx_seq_one_letter_code
_entity_poly.pdbx_strand_id
1 'polypeptide(L)'
;MIAIDTFVYGRLAIVPWNIVRYNILSGGERGPHLYGTDPWYFYILNLTLNFNVILPLALLSLPALVVTYRVDRKRLGIKPTSIDQTSPFTTLAIRLAPVYLWLGILTAQAHKEERFMFPAYPLLCFNAAVALYLVRGWLEVAFITITKSPYKVSDPAIFPIDTCSLTL
;
A
#
# COMPACT_ATOMS: atom_id res chain seq x y z
N MET A 1 -19.06 -15.46 -17.92
CA MET A 1 -17.85 -15.20 -18.75
C MET A 1 -17.27 -16.52 -19.28
N ILE A 2 -16.74 -17.44 -18.45
CA ILE A 2 -16.08 -18.67 -18.94
C ILE A 2 -16.95 -19.48 -19.94
N ALA A 3 -18.26 -19.61 -19.68
CA ALA A 3 -19.18 -20.35 -20.57
C ALA A 3 -19.34 -19.67 -21.94
N ILE A 4 -19.44 -18.34 -21.96
CA ILE A 4 -19.57 -17.54 -23.19
C ILE A 4 -18.27 -17.61 -23.99
N ASP A 5 -17.13 -17.43 -23.32
CA ASP A 5 -15.81 -17.48 -23.94
C ASP A 5 -15.52 -18.87 -24.52
N THR A 6 -15.88 -19.94 -23.77
CA THR A 6 -15.75 -21.32 -24.25
C THR A 6 -16.61 -21.61 -25.48
N PHE A 7 -17.84 -21.08 -25.51
CA PHE A 7 -18.72 -21.22 -26.65
C PHE A 7 -18.17 -20.50 -27.89
N VAL A 8 -17.73 -19.25 -27.73
CA VAL A 8 -17.20 -18.42 -28.85
C VAL A 8 -15.89 -18.96 -29.40
N TYR A 9 -14.98 -19.39 -28.53
CA TYR A 9 -13.67 -19.92 -28.94
C TYR A 9 -13.65 -21.40 -29.31
N GLY A 10 -14.76 -22.12 -29.11
CA GLY A 10 -14.86 -23.57 -29.38
C GLY A 10 -13.92 -24.44 -28.54
N ARG A 11 -13.31 -23.90 -27.48
CA ARG A 11 -12.42 -24.56 -26.55
C ARG A 11 -12.54 -23.95 -25.16
N LEU A 12 -12.20 -24.70 -24.13
CA LEU A 12 -12.19 -24.16 -22.76
C LEU A 12 -11.23 -22.96 -22.66
N ALA A 13 -11.79 -21.77 -22.57
CA ALA A 13 -11.05 -20.52 -22.49
C ALA A 13 -11.28 -19.84 -21.13
N ILE A 14 -10.30 -19.93 -20.26
CA ILE A 14 -10.27 -19.21 -18.98
C ILE A 14 -9.45 -17.93 -19.19
N VAL A 15 -10.10 -16.88 -19.69
CA VAL A 15 -9.44 -15.62 -20.07
C VAL A 15 -8.57 -15.02 -18.96
N PRO A 16 -9.02 -14.90 -17.70
CA PRO A 16 -8.16 -14.40 -16.62
C PRO A 16 -6.89 -15.23 -16.42
N TRP A 17 -7.00 -16.55 -16.50
CA TRP A 17 -5.84 -17.45 -16.40
C TRP A 17 -4.88 -17.27 -17.57
N ASN A 18 -5.40 -17.15 -18.79
CA ASN A 18 -4.58 -16.92 -19.98
C ASN A 18 -3.82 -15.59 -19.90
N ILE A 19 -4.44 -14.54 -19.35
CA ILE A 19 -3.79 -13.24 -19.12
C ILE A 19 -2.64 -13.39 -18.12
N VAL A 20 -2.88 -14.06 -16.99
CA VAL A 20 -1.84 -14.31 -15.98
C VAL A 20 -0.70 -15.15 -16.58
N ARG A 21 -1.05 -16.22 -17.27
CA ARG A 21 -0.07 -17.09 -17.93
C ARG A 21 0.78 -16.33 -18.94
N TYR A 22 0.15 -15.50 -19.78
CA TYR A 22 0.86 -14.70 -20.78
C TYR A 22 1.80 -13.68 -20.12
N ASN A 23 1.35 -12.95 -19.12
CA ASN A 23 2.13 -11.86 -18.54
C ASN A 23 3.21 -12.34 -17.54
N ILE A 24 2.98 -13.46 -16.84
CA ILE A 24 3.86 -13.93 -15.75
C ILE A 24 4.67 -15.16 -16.16
N LEU A 25 4.05 -16.11 -16.87
CA LEU A 25 4.65 -17.42 -17.13
C LEU A 25 5.18 -17.59 -18.55
N SER A 26 4.84 -16.71 -19.49
CA SER A 26 5.34 -16.77 -20.86
C SER A 26 6.74 -16.16 -20.92
N GLY A 27 7.75 -16.99 -20.70
CA GLY A 27 9.13 -16.67 -21.08
C GLY A 27 9.40 -17.12 -22.51
N GLY A 28 9.95 -16.26 -23.36
CA GLY A 28 10.39 -16.63 -24.71
C GLY A 28 9.75 -15.80 -25.83
N GLU A 29 9.79 -16.30 -27.06
CA GLU A 29 9.44 -15.59 -28.31
C GLU A 29 7.98 -15.06 -28.41
N ARG A 30 7.09 -15.42 -27.50
CA ARG A 30 5.68 -15.03 -27.49
C ARG A 30 5.24 -14.28 -26.23
N GLY A 31 6.19 -13.76 -25.45
CA GLY A 31 5.91 -13.07 -24.19
C GLY A 31 5.85 -11.54 -24.32
N PRO A 32 5.63 -10.85 -23.22
CA PRO A 32 5.59 -9.38 -23.16
C PRO A 32 6.88 -8.70 -23.64
N HIS A 33 7.97 -9.44 -23.77
CA HIS A 33 9.26 -8.97 -24.33
C HIS A 33 9.16 -8.47 -25.78
N LEU A 34 8.15 -8.89 -26.54
CA LEU A 34 7.89 -8.41 -27.91
C LEU A 34 7.54 -6.91 -27.97
N TYR A 35 7.03 -6.37 -26.87
CA TYR A 35 6.61 -4.96 -26.78
C TYR A 35 7.70 -4.06 -26.17
N GLY A 36 8.90 -4.59 -26.00
CA GLY A 36 10.01 -3.89 -25.34
C GLY A 36 10.15 -4.27 -23.86
N THR A 37 11.36 -4.10 -23.36
CA THR A 37 11.68 -4.36 -21.95
C THR A 37 12.18 -3.07 -21.32
N ASP A 38 11.57 -2.71 -20.19
CA ASP A 38 11.93 -1.53 -19.43
C ASP A 38 12.72 -1.91 -18.18
N PRO A 39 13.64 -1.04 -17.73
CA PRO A 39 14.45 -1.31 -16.55
C PRO A 39 13.55 -1.38 -15.29
N TRP A 40 14.02 -2.10 -14.26
CA TRP A 40 13.28 -2.32 -13.03
C TRP A 40 12.89 -1.01 -12.30
N TYR A 41 13.70 0.02 -12.44
CA TYR A 41 13.49 1.33 -11.80
C TYR A 41 12.50 2.25 -12.55
N PHE A 42 11.92 1.83 -13.67
CA PHE A 42 10.99 2.62 -14.49
C PHE A 42 9.86 3.25 -13.67
N TYR A 43 9.14 2.43 -12.89
CA TYR A 43 8.04 2.94 -12.06
C TYR A 43 8.51 3.87 -10.94
N ILE A 44 9.68 3.63 -10.37
CA ILE A 44 10.23 4.50 -9.33
C ILE A 44 10.52 5.88 -9.89
N LEU A 45 11.15 5.97 -11.08
CA LEU A 45 11.40 7.26 -11.74
C LEU A 45 10.09 7.96 -12.10
N ASN A 46 9.15 7.23 -12.73
CA ASN A 46 7.86 7.78 -13.12
C ASN A 46 7.08 8.31 -11.92
N LEU A 47 6.97 7.54 -10.85
CA LEU A 47 6.30 7.96 -9.63
C LEU A 47 7.03 9.11 -8.92
N THR A 48 8.35 9.16 -8.99
CA THR A 48 9.13 10.28 -8.43
C THR A 48 8.83 11.58 -9.20
N LEU A 49 8.74 11.52 -10.51
CA LEU A 49 8.40 12.69 -11.34
C LEU A 49 6.97 13.16 -11.10
N ASN A 50 6.01 12.23 -10.98
CA ASN A 50 4.60 12.57 -10.84
C ASN A 50 4.22 12.96 -9.40
N PHE A 51 4.78 12.31 -8.39
CA PHE A 51 4.40 12.47 -6.98
C PHE A 51 5.48 13.10 -6.09
N ASN A 52 6.69 13.26 -6.60
CA ASN A 52 7.78 13.93 -5.90
C ASN A 52 7.93 13.45 -4.43
N VAL A 53 7.66 14.32 -3.46
CA VAL A 53 7.80 14.05 -2.02
C VAL A 53 6.77 13.02 -1.51
N ILE A 54 5.64 12.86 -2.18
CA ILE A 54 4.59 11.92 -1.78
C ILE A 54 5.07 10.47 -1.88
N LEU A 55 5.88 10.15 -2.89
CA LEU A 55 6.40 8.78 -3.07
C LEU A 55 7.26 8.31 -1.87
N PRO A 56 8.34 9.02 -1.48
CA PRO A 56 9.13 8.60 -0.33
C PRO A 56 8.32 8.55 0.97
N LEU A 57 7.35 9.46 1.16
CA LEU A 57 6.43 9.40 2.29
C LEU A 57 5.56 8.14 2.25
N ALA A 58 5.01 7.79 1.09
CA ALA A 58 4.21 6.59 0.94
C ALA A 58 5.03 5.32 1.24
N LEU A 59 6.27 5.26 0.76
CA LEU A 59 7.18 4.15 1.03
C LEU A 59 7.64 4.11 2.49
N LEU A 60 7.63 5.25 3.19
CA LEU A 60 7.94 5.31 4.62
C LEU A 60 6.79 4.80 5.50
N SER A 61 5.57 4.66 5.00
CA SER A 61 4.37 4.37 5.81
C SER A 61 4.47 3.05 6.59
N LEU A 62 4.84 1.92 5.95
CA LEU A 62 5.00 0.64 6.65
C LEU A 62 6.20 0.65 7.63
N PRO A 63 7.41 1.09 7.26
CA PRO A 63 8.51 1.24 8.21
C PRO A 63 8.12 2.12 9.41
N ALA A 64 7.48 3.26 9.17
CA ALA A 64 7.01 4.15 10.22
C ALA A 64 6.00 3.48 11.15
N LEU A 65 5.06 2.70 10.59
CA LEU A 65 4.09 1.94 11.36
C LEU A 65 4.78 0.89 12.25
N VAL A 66 5.76 0.16 11.71
CA VAL A 66 6.53 -0.85 12.49
C VAL A 66 7.30 -0.20 13.62
N VAL A 67 7.96 0.93 13.36
CA VAL A 67 8.70 1.69 14.40
C VAL A 67 7.73 2.18 15.47
N THR A 68 6.61 2.78 15.10
CA THR A 68 5.59 3.24 16.07
C THR A 68 5.05 2.08 16.91
N TYR A 69 4.82 0.92 16.30
CA TYR A 69 4.39 -0.27 17.03
C TYR A 69 5.44 -0.76 18.06
N ARG A 70 6.73 -0.62 17.73
CA ARG A 70 7.82 -1.03 18.63
C ARG A 70 8.04 -0.04 19.77
N VAL A 71 7.98 1.26 19.47
CA VAL A 71 8.37 2.34 20.40
C VAL A 71 7.17 2.86 21.18
N ASP A 72 6.02 3.08 20.52
CA ASP A 72 4.85 3.72 21.14
C ASP A 72 3.54 3.01 20.77
N ARG A 73 3.33 1.84 21.36
CA ARG A 73 2.10 1.06 21.15
C ARG A 73 0.82 1.80 21.56
N LYS A 74 0.92 2.69 22.57
CA LYS A 74 -0.23 3.45 23.09
C LYS A 74 -0.84 4.36 22.03
N ARG A 75 -0.01 4.92 21.17
CA ARG A 75 -0.44 5.80 20.09
C ARG A 75 -1.31 5.10 19.04
N LEU A 76 -1.13 3.81 18.84
CA LEU A 76 -1.96 3.00 17.96
C LEU A 76 -3.29 2.56 18.61
N GLY A 77 -3.61 3.07 19.80
CA GLY A 77 -4.85 2.72 20.51
C GLY A 77 -4.89 1.27 21.02
N ILE A 78 -3.75 0.59 21.09
CA ILE A 78 -3.67 -0.79 21.57
C ILE A 78 -3.82 -0.79 23.08
N LYS A 79 -5.03 -1.09 23.57
CA LYS A 79 -5.30 -1.34 24.99
C LYS A 79 -4.86 -2.76 25.33
N PRO A 80 -4.09 -2.98 26.41
CA PRO A 80 -3.56 -4.31 26.76
C PRO A 80 -4.64 -5.31 27.21
N THR A 81 -5.90 -4.90 27.31
CA THR A 81 -6.94 -5.67 28.03
C THR A 81 -8.00 -6.32 27.12
N SER A 82 -7.98 -6.15 25.81
CA SER A 82 -9.00 -6.75 24.94
C SER A 82 -8.42 -7.89 24.09
N ILE A 83 -8.71 -9.11 24.51
CA ILE A 83 -8.29 -10.36 23.85
C ILE A 83 -8.95 -10.56 22.48
N ASP A 84 -10.03 -9.82 22.18
CA ASP A 84 -10.95 -10.11 21.05
C ASP A 84 -10.98 -9.04 19.94
N GLN A 85 -10.11 -8.05 19.98
CA GLN A 85 -10.05 -7.03 18.93
C GLN A 85 -8.83 -7.23 18.02
N THR A 86 -9.09 -7.31 16.70
CA THR A 86 -8.03 -7.25 15.69
C THR A 86 -7.12 -6.06 15.99
N SER A 87 -5.84 -6.31 16.17
CA SER A 87 -4.87 -5.27 16.50
C SER A 87 -4.96 -4.12 15.47
N PRO A 88 -5.12 -2.86 15.91
CA PRO A 88 -5.14 -1.70 15.00
C PRO A 88 -3.91 -1.65 14.09
N PHE A 89 -2.78 -2.16 14.57
CA PHE A 89 -1.57 -2.35 13.78
C PHE A 89 -1.81 -3.27 12.57
N THR A 90 -2.41 -4.44 12.80
CA THR A 90 -2.65 -5.43 11.72
C THR A 90 -3.61 -4.86 10.68
N THR A 91 -4.70 -4.23 11.13
CA THR A 91 -5.67 -3.59 10.23
C THR A 91 -5.02 -2.51 9.37
N LEU A 92 -4.21 -1.66 9.97
CA LEU A 92 -3.54 -0.59 9.24
C LEU A 92 -2.46 -1.16 8.30
N ALA A 93 -1.69 -2.15 8.75
CA ALA A 93 -0.69 -2.82 7.90
C ALA A 93 -1.32 -3.47 6.66
N ILE A 94 -2.48 -4.14 6.81
CA ILE A 94 -3.21 -4.71 5.67
C ILE A 94 -3.68 -3.63 4.70
N ARG A 95 -4.12 -2.46 5.19
CA ARG A 95 -4.54 -1.34 4.34
C ARG A 95 -3.39 -0.67 3.60
N LEU A 96 -2.20 -0.66 4.17
CA LEU A 96 -1.00 -0.09 3.56
C LEU A 96 -0.31 -1.04 2.57
N ALA A 97 -0.45 -2.36 2.76
CA ALA A 97 0.22 -3.39 1.98
C ALA A 97 -0.05 -3.35 0.46
N PRO A 98 -1.27 -3.02 -0.04
CA PRO A 98 -1.58 -3.08 -1.47
C PRO A 98 -0.65 -2.25 -2.35
N VAL A 99 -0.19 -1.09 -1.91
CA VAL A 99 0.75 -0.25 -2.68
C VAL A 99 2.07 -0.97 -2.92
N TYR A 100 2.61 -1.60 -1.88
CA TYR A 100 3.89 -2.31 -1.97
C TYR A 100 3.77 -3.56 -2.83
N LEU A 101 2.67 -4.30 -2.69
CA LEU A 101 2.40 -5.48 -3.51
C LEU A 101 2.23 -5.08 -4.98
N TRP A 102 1.45 -4.03 -5.25
CA TRP A 102 1.22 -3.54 -6.61
C TRP A 102 2.52 -3.07 -7.26
N LEU A 103 3.28 -2.24 -6.57
CA LEU A 103 4.58 -1.76 -7.05
C LEU A 103 5.56 -2.93 -7.27
N GLY A 104 5.63 -3.88 -6.33
CA GLY A 104 6.51 -5.05 -6.43
C GLY A 104 6.17 -5.94 -7.63
N ILE A 105 4.88 -6.28 -7.82
CA ILE A 105 4.41 -7.11 -8.93
C ILE A 105 4.72 -6.43 -10.26
N LEU A 106 4.36 -5.14 -10.41
CA LEU A 106 4.58 -4.44 -11.68
C LEU A 106 6.06 -4.18 -11.96
N THR A 107 6.87 -3.94 -10.93
CA THR A 107 8.32 -3.79 -11.10
C THR A 107 8.98 -5.07 -11.60
N ALA A 108 8.44 -6.24 -11.22
CA ALA A 108 8.92 -7.54 -11.68
C ALA A 108 8.53 -7.85 -13.14
N GLN A 109 7.55 -7.17 -13.72
CA GLN A 109 7.15 -7.35 -15.11
C GLN A 109 8.23 -6.83 -16.06
N ALA A 110 8.45 -7.53 -17.19
CA ALA A 110 9.40 -7.12 -18.21
C ALA A 110 8.91 -5.89 -19.00
N HIS A 111 7.65 -5.92 -19.40
CA HIS A 111 7.00 -4.81 -20.10
C HIS A 111 6.27 -3.91 -19.09
N LYS A 112 6.55 -2.62 -19.15
CA LYS A 112 6.03 -1.64 -18.21
C LYS A 112 5.30 -0.53 -18.94
N GLU A 113 4.12 -0.16 -18.41
CA GLU A 113 3.37 0.99 -18.90
C GLU A 113 2.92 1.85 -17.71
N GLU A 114 2.95 3.13 -17.90
CA GLU A 114 2.56 4.11 -16.88
C GLU A 114 1.12 3.90 -16.38
N ARG A 115 0.20 3.58 -17.30
CA ARG A 115 -1.23 3.36 -16.98
C ARG A 115 -1.49 2.24 -15.98
N PHE A 116 -0.58 1.27 -15.85
CA PHE A 116 -0.75 0.19 -14.89
C PHE A 116 -0.63 0.65 -13.44
N MET A 117 -0.03 1.82 -13.21
CA MET A 117 0.09 2.41 -11.89
C MET A 117 -1.09 3.29 -11.48
N PHE A 118 -1.97 3.70 -12.41
CA PHE A 118 -3.10 4.59 -12.10
C PHE A 118 -4.00 4.10 -10.95
N PRO A 119 -4.36 2.81 -10.85
CA PRO A 119 -5.15 2.32 -9.72
C PRO A 119 -4.45 2.44 -8.37
N ALA A 120 -3.12 2.49 -8.35
CA ALA A 120 -2.35 2.60 -7.12
C ALA A 120 -2.19 4.07 -6.63
N TYR A 121 -2.48 5.08 -7.45
CA TYR A 121 -2.29 6.48 -7.08
C TYR A 121 -3.08 6.92 -5.85
N PRO A 122 -4.38 6.62 -5.72
CA PRO A 122 -5.13 6.96 -4.50
C PRO A 122 -4.57 6.25 -3.25
N LEU A 123 -4.15 4.99 -3.41
CA LEU A 123 -3.56 4.21 -2.32
C LEU A 123 -2.20 4.77 -1.90
N LEU A 124 -1.41 5.27 -2.85
CA LEU A 124 -0.12 5.91 -2.60
C LEU A 124 -0.31 7.21 -1.79
N CYS A 125 -1.30 8.03 -2.15
CA CYS A 125 -1.66 9.23 -1.38
C CYS A 125 -2.14 8.87 0.04
N PHE A 126 -2.92 7.80 0.18
CA PHE A 126 -3.34 7.31 1.49
C PHE A 126 -2.14 6.88 2.35
N ASN A 127 -1.21 6.11 1.79
CA ASN A 127 0.01 5.70 2.48
C ASN A 127 0.85 6.91 2.92
N ALA A 128 0.99 7.91 2.05
CA ALA A 128 1.70 9.15 2.38
C ALA A 128 1.03 9.92 3.53
N ALA A 129 -0.29 10.02 3.54
CA ALA A 129 -1.05 10.64 4.61
C ALA A 129 -0.86 9.94 5.95
N VAL A 130 -0.88 8.60 5.95
CA VAL A 130 -0.59 7.80 7.16
C VAL A 130 0.84 8.03 7.64
N ALA A 131 1.82 8.06 6.74
CA ALA A 131 3.21 8.34 7.09
C ALA A 131 3.37 9.71 7.73
N LEU A 132 2.76 10.76 7.15
CA LEU A 132 2.77 12.11 7.71
C LEU A 132 2.18 12.14 9.11
N TYR A 133 1.06 11.45 9.34
CA TYR A 133 0.46 11.36 10.65
C TYR A 133 1.40 10.73 11.68
N LEU A 134 2.06 9.64 11.33
CA LEU A 134 3.01 8.95 12.22
C LEU A 134 4.27 9.79 12.49
N VAL A 135 4.84 10.39 11.45
CA VAL A 135 6.04 11.25 11.56
C VAL A 135 5.74 12.49 12.38
N ARG A 136 4.61 13.17 12.14
CA ARG A 136 4.17 14.30 12.97
C ARG A 136 4.19 13.92 14.45
N GLY A 137 3.67 12.76 14.78
CA GLY A 137 3.64 12.30 16.14
C GLY A 137 5.00 12.06 16.76
N TRP A 138 5.96 11.57 15.99
CA TRP A 138 7.34 11.44 16.48
C TRP A 138 7.98 12.80 16.71
N LEU A 139 7.74 13.76 15.81
CA LEU A 139 8.23 15.13 15.96
C LEU A 139 7.64 15.81 17.20
N GLU A 140 6.37 15.62 17.49
CA GLU A 140 5.73 16.15 18.71
C GLU A 140 6.40 15.58 19.98
N VAL A 141 6.62 14.25 20.04
CA VAL A 141 7.31 13.63 21.18
C VAL A 141 8.74 14.13 21.30
N ALA A 142 9.48 14.20 20.19
CA ALA A 142 10.85 14.70 20.18
C ALA A 142 10.91 16.16 20.65
N PHE A 143 10.01 17.02 20.18
CA PHE A 143 9.94 18.42 20.56
C PHE A 143 9.65 18.59 22.05
N ILE A 144 8.69 17.84 22.60
CA ILE A 144 8.36 17.87 24.03
C ILE A 144 9.56 17.40 24.88
N THR A 145 10.25 16.37 24.42
CA THR A 145 11.40 15.82 25.13
C THR A 145 12.58 16.83 25.16
N ILE A 146 12.80 17.54 24.04
CA ILE A 146 13.89 18.53 23.94
C ILE A 146 13.56 19.80 24.72
N THR A 147 12.34 20.30 24.58
CA THR A 147 11.93 21.61 25.15
C THR A 147 11.55 21.51 26.63
N LYS A 148 11.35 20.28 27.17
CA LYS A 148 10.79 20.05 28.54
C LYS A 148 9.52 20.88 28.83
N SER A 149 8.81 21.24 27.76
CA SER A 149 7.60 22.06 27.84
C SER A 149 6.41 21.19 28.26
N PRO A 150 5.56 21.63 29.19
CA PRO A 150 4.38 20.88 29.64
C PRO A 150 3.23 20.97 28.63
N TYR A 151 3.49 21.02 27.33
CA TYR A 151 2.43 20.94 26.34
C TYR A 151 1.74 19.59 26.42
N LYS A 152 0.46 19.61 26.73
CA LYS A 152 -0.42 18.47 26.73
C LYS A 152 -0.36 17.88 25.30
N VAL A 153 0.15 16.68 25.17
CA VAL A 153 0.02 15.90 23.93
C VAL A 153 -1.48 15.86 23.61
N SER A 154 -1.86 16.41 22.48
CA SER A 154 -3.23 16.30 21.99
C SER A 154 -3.59 14.81 21.99
N ASP A 155 -4.67 14.44 22.69
CA ASP A 155 -5.10 13.05 22.78
C ASP A 155 -5.07 12.40 21.40
N PRO A 156 -4.49 11.19 21.25
CA PRO A 156 -4.44 10.48 19.98
C PRO A 156 -5.80 10.01 19.46
N ALA A 157 -6.89 10.48 20.05
CA ALA A 157 -8.26 10.14 19.74
C ALA A 157 -8.83 10.82 18.47
N ILE A 158 -8.01 11.14 17.47
CA ILE A 158 -8.49 11.77 16.23
C ILE A 158 -8.78 10.74 15.11
N PHE A 159 -8.61 9.47 15.35
CA PHE A 159 -9.30 8.45 14.57
C PHE A 159 -10.27 7.71 15.50
N PRO A 160 -11.50 8.18 15.72
CA PRO A 160 -12.54 7.28 16.07
C PRO A 160 -12.75 6.39 14.84
N ILE A 161 -12.09 5.24 14.82
CA ILE A 161 -12.62 4.11 14.07
C ILE A 161 -13.81 3.66 14.92
N ASP A 162 -14.78 4.56 15.07
CA ASP A 162 -16.10 4.16 15.47
C ASP A 162 -16.57 3.20 14.41
N THR A 163 -16.56 1.94 14.80
CA THR A 163 -17.35 0.90 14.17
C THR A 163 -18.67 1.52 13.77
N CYS A 164 -18.79 1.88 12.49
CA CYS A 164 -20.08 2.09 11.87
C CYS A 164 -20.79 0.74 12.02
N SER A 165 -21.53 0.60 13.10
CA SER A 165 -22.51 -0.46 13.27
C SER A 165 -23.56 -0.22 12.20
N LEU A 166 -23.34 -0.81 11.04
CA LEU A 166 -24.36 -1.09 10.06
C LEU A 166 -25.31 -2.12 10.69
N THR A 167 -26.22 -1.62 11.54
CA THR A 167 -27.48 -2.31 11.81
C THR A 167 -28.39 -2.04 10.61
N LEU A 168 -28.50 -3.03 9.74
CA LEU A 168 -29.67 -3.27 8.91
C LEU A 168 -30.40 -4.46 9.46
#